data_22869652a57ee012b42a0f068888c354
#
_entry.id   22869652a57ee012b42a0f068888c354
#
_cell.length_a   1.000
_cell.length_b   1.000
_cell.length_c   1.000
_cell.angle_alpha   90.00
_cell.angle_beta   90.00
_cell.angle_gamma   90.00
#
_symmetry.space_group_name_H-M   'P 1'
#
loop_
_entity.id
_entity.type
_entity.pdbx_description
1 polymer ?
#
loop_
_entity_poly.entity_id
_entity_poly.type
_entity_poly.pdbx_seq_one_letter_code
_entity_poly.pdbx_strand_id
1 'polypeptide(L)'
;TKQVKELDSLKVVLQEAVSNFNAIDSVKCYKNYSEQYTYFNFIRKNLKDTISKTEAENLQMFVSLGKNMLNYLAKKPKWAQEANISLKQLTDLSYDLKNGNIENEEAVDFILKEKTQAFKIIDELKTNTELMRYSLETFTNTLPTVENIVKKLNNGNLPELDQPQIRLKPKKH
;
A
#
# COMPACT_ATOMS: atom_id res chain seq x y z
N THR A 1 26.54 -6.96 -23.26
CA THR A 1 25.63 -6.59 -24.36
C THR A 1 24.70 -5.47 -23.93
N LYS A 2 24.04 -4.81 -24.91
CA LYS A 2 23.02 -3.78 -24.64
C LYS A 2 21.88 -4.32 -23.77
N GLN A 3 21.41 -5.52 -24.09
CA GLN A 3 20.33 -6.20 -23.37
C GLN A 3 20.67 -6.45 -21.89
N VAL A 4 21.88 -6.91 -21.59
CA VAL A 4 22.34 -7.11 -20.21
C VAL A 4 22.34 -5.80 -19.42
N LYS A 5 22.83 -4.71 -20.00
CA LYS A 5 22.80 -3.40 -19.35
C LYS A 5 21.39 -2.91 -19.06
N GLU A 6 20.47 -3.17 -19.98
CA GLU A 6 19.05 -2.82 -19.85
C GLU A 6 18.38 -3.58 -18.70
N LEU A 7 18.61 -4.90 -18.61
CA LEU A 7 18.12 -5.74 -17.52
C LEU A 7 18.72 -5.33 -16.16
N ASP A 8 20.03 -5.08 -16.12
CA ASP A 8 20.71 -4.66 -14.89
C ASP A 8 20.21 -3.28 -14.42
N SER A 9 19.95 -2.34 -15.34
CA SER A 9 19.34 -1.04 -15.02
C SER A 9 17.91 -1.20 -14.48
N LEU A 10 17.12 -2.07 -15.08
CA LEU A 10 15.74 -2.33 -14.63
C LEU A 10 15.71 -2.96 -13.24
N LYS A 11 16.66 -3.84 -12.93
CA LYS A 11 16.83 -4.39 -11.57
C LYS A 11 17.05 -3.30 -10.53
N VAL A 12 17.91 -2.33 -10.84
CA VAL A 12 18.18 -1.20 -9.94
C VAL A 12 16.91 -0.40 -9.67
N VAL A 13 16.12 -0.09 -10.71
CA VAL A 13 14.86 0.63 -10.57
C VAL A 13 13.85 -0.16 -9.73
N LEU A 14 13.75 -1.46 -9.94
CA LEU A 14 12.86 -2.33 -9.15
C LEU A 14 13.31 -2.41 -7.70
N GLN A 15 14.61 -2.57 -7.43
CA GLN A 15 15.16 -2.59 -6.08
C GLN A 15 14.90 -1.27 -5.33
N GLU A 16 15.01 -0.14 -6.00
CA GLU A 16 14.70 1.17 -5.42
C GLU A 16 13.20 1.29 -5.09
N ALA A 17 12.32 0.86 -5.99
CA ALA A 17 10.87 0.84 -5.74
C ALA A 17 10.51 -0.06 -4.54
N VAL A 18 11.14 -1.22 -4.41
CA VAL A 18 10.98 -2.13 -3.26
C VAL A 18 11.47 -1.48 -1.96
N SER A 19 12.64 -0.83 -1.99
CA SER A 19 13.20 -0.13 -0.82
C SER A 19 12.29 0.98 -0.33
N ASN A 20 11.78 1.81 -1.23
CA ASN A 20 10.85 2.90 -0.89
C ASN A 20 9.52 2.37 -0.35
N PHE A 21 9.00 1.28 -0.93
CA PHE A 21 7.79 0.62 -0.45
C PHE A 21 7.97 0.01 0.95
N ASN A 22 9.11 -0.64 1.21
CA ASN A 22 9.43 -1.21 2.52
C ASN A 22 9.72 -0.15 3.59
N ALA A 23 10.04 1.08 3.21
CA ALA A 23 10.22 2.20 4.13
C ALA A 23 8.91 2.72 4.71
N ILE A 24 7.75 2.33 4.17
CA ILE A 24 6.44 2.67 4.75
C ILE A 24 6.29 1.98 6.10
N ASP A 25 5.93 2.76 7.13
CA ASP A 25 5.72 2.25 8.49
C ASP A 25 4.39 1.48 8.56
N SER A 26 4.47 0.16 8.41
CA SER A 26 3.30 -0.73 8.46
C SER A 26 2.68 -0.85 9.85
N VAL A 27 3.45 -0.66 10.91
CA VAL A 27 2.93 -0.63 12.29
C VAL A 27 2.05 0.61 12.49
N LYS A 28 2.50 1.76 12.00
CA LYS A 28 1.70 3.00 12.02
C LYS A 28 0.45 2.87 11.15
N CYS A 29 0.54 2.25 9.98
CA CYS A 29 -0.62 1.96 9.14
C CYS A 29 -1.67 1.12 9.88
N TYR A 30 -1.25 0.08 10.58
CA TYR A 30 -2.16 -0.75 11.36
C TYR A 30 -2.80 0.02 12.52
N LYS A 31 -2.02 0.80 13.26
CA LYS A 31 -2.55 1.65 14.34
C LYS A 31 -3.60 2.61 13.81
N ASN A 32 -3.30 3.32 12.73
CA ASN A 32 -4.23 4.26 12.11
C ASN A 32 -5.51 3.56 11.62
N TYR A 33 -5.38 2.38 11.03
CA TYR A 33 -6.52 1.56 10.64
C TYR A 33 -7.38 1.13 11.85
N SER A 34 -6.74 0.75 12.96
CA SER A 34 -7.43 0.40 14.21
C SER A 34 -8.19 1.60 14.79
N GLU A 35 -7.60 2.78 14.76
CA GLU A 35 -8.26 4.03 15.17
C GLU A 35 -9.46 4.34 14.27
N GLN A 36 -9.28 4.25 12.95
CA GLN A 36 -10.37 4.47 12.01
C GLN A 36 -11.52 3.49 12.23
N TYR A 37 -11.21 2.21 12.36
CA TYR A 37 -12.20 1.16 12.60
C TYR A 37 -12.97 1.40 13.90
N THR A 38 -12.26 1.63 15.00
CA THR A 38 -12.83 1.82 16.33
C THR A 38 -13.68 3.08 16.40
N TYR A 39 -13.13 4.22 15.99
CA TYR A 39 -13.80 5.52 16.11
C TYR A 39 -14.99 5.65 15.18
N PHE A 40 -14.87 5.17 13.96
CA PHE A 40 -16.00 5.18 13.02
C PHE A 40 -17.16 4.31 13.50
N ASN A 41 -16.88 3.10 13.99
CA ASN A 41 -17.91 2.23 14.54
C ASN A 41 -18.56 2.82 15.79
N PHE A 42 -17.77 3.47 16.65
CA PHE A 42 -18.27 4.16 17.84
C PHE A 42 -19.20 5.32 17.46
N ILE A 43 -18.78 6.17 16.52
CA ILE A 43 -19.61 7.29 16.04
C ILE A 43 -20.91 6.77 15.43
N ARG A 44 -20.82 5.76 14.56
CA ARG A 44 -22.00 5.18 13.89
C ARG A 44 -23.04 4.64 14.87
N LYS A 45 -22.62 4.08 16.00
CA LYS A 45 -23.50 3.53 17.03
C LYS A 45 -24.09 4.59 17.94
N ASN A 46 -23.38 5.67 18.20
CA ASN A 46 -23.71 6.63 19.25
C ASN A 46 -24.17 8.01 18.74
N LEU A 47 -24.01 8.30 17.46
CA LEU A 47 -24.43 9.55 16.87
C LEU A 47 -25.97 9.58 16.78
N LYS A 48 -26.57 10.50 17.53
CA LYS A 48 -28.04 10.70 17.55
C LYS A 48 -28.48 12.01 16.90
N ASP A 49 -27.58 12.98 16.86
CA ASP A 49 -27.80 14.30 16.29
C ASP A 49 -27.09 14.47 14.95
N THR A 50 -27.36 15.57 14.27
CA THR A 50 -26.61 15.96 13.07
C THR A 50 -25.25 16.48 13.43
N ILE A 51 -24.28 16.22 12.56
CA ILE A 51 -22.95 16.82 12.59
C ILE A 51 -22.84 17.92 11.56
N SER A 52 -21.89 18.86 11.73
CA SER A 52 -21.62 19.90 10.76
C SER A 52 -21.14 19.31 9.42
N LYS A 53 -21.26 20.08 8.33
CA LYS A 53 -20.75 19.69 7.03
C LYS A 53 -19.24 19.39 7.09
N THR A 54 -18.48 20.25 7.77
CA THR A 54 -17.03 20.10 7.94
C THR A 54 -16.69 18.81 8.71
N GLU A 55 -17.40 18.50 9.78
CA GLU A 55 -17.22 17.25 10.53
C GLU A 55 -17.55 16.02 9.65
N ALA A 56 -18.61 16.08 8.87
CA ALA A 56 -19.00 15.01 7.95
C ALA A 56 -17.92 14.77 6.86
N GLU A 57 -17.38 15.84 6.28
CA GLU A 57 -16.29 15.76 5.29
C GLU A 57 -15.01 15.14 5.88
N ASN A 58 -14.62 15.55 7.09
CA ASN A 58 -13.48 14.97 7.80
C ASN A 58 -13.70 13.49 8.13
N LEU A 59 -14.90 13.13 8.56
CA LEU A 59 -15.23 11.74 8.86
C LEU A 59 -15.20 10.86 7.59
N GLN A 60 -15.69 11.37 6.47
CA GLN A 60 -15.63 10.68 5.18
C GLN A 60 -14.18 10.48 4.72
N MET A 61 -13.35 11.51 4.84
CA MET A 61 -11.91 11.43 4.56
C MET A 61 -11.23 10.39 5.46
N PHE A 62 -11.50 10.42 6.75
CA PHE A 62 -10.96 9.49 7.74
C PHE A 62 -11.28 8.03 7.39
N VAL A 63 -12.51 7.74 6.97
CA VAL A 63 -12.91 6.40 6.51
C VAL A 63 -12.17 5.98 5.25
N SER A 64 -12.01 6.88 4.29
CA SER A 64 -11.27 6.60 3.03
C SER A 64 -9.81 6.30 3.29
N LEU A 65 -9.16 7.05 4.18
CA LEU A 65 -7.75 6.84 4.56
C LEU A 65 -7.55 5.49 5.26
N GLY A 66 -8.48 5.10 6.14
CA GLY A 66 -8.46 3.78 6.78
C GLY A 66 -8.60 2.64 5.78
N LYS A 67 -9.43 2.79 4.75
CA LYS A 67 -9.55 1.82 3.64
C LYS A 67 -8.25 1.70 2.85
N ASN A 68 -7.56 2.80 2.59
CA ASN A 68 -6.26 2.78 1.92
C ASN A 68 -5.24 1.97 2.72
N MET A 69 -5.20 2.16 4.03
CA MET A 69 -4.30 1.44 4.93
C MET A 69 -4.63 -0.05 5.01
N LEU A 70 -5.92 -0.40 5.08
CA LEU A 70 -6.37 -1.79 5.03
C LEU A 70 -5.95 -2.48 3.73
N ASN A 71 -6.16 -1.83 2.59
CA ASN A 71 -5.75 -2.35 1.28
C ASN A 71 -4.24 -2.57 1.20
N TYR A 72 -3.46 -1.60 1.66
CA TYR A 72 -2.00 -1.71 1.71
C TYR A 72 -1.55 -2.90 2.56
N LEU A 73 -2.04 -3.00 3.79
CA LEU A 73 -1.67 -4.08 4.71
C LEU A 73 -2.08 -5.46 4.18
N ALA A 74 -3.25 -5.57 3.57
CA ALA A 74 -3.76 -6.84 3.03
C ALA A 74 -2.99 -7.30 1.78
N LYS A 75 -2.52 -6.37 0.94
CA LYS A 75 -1.85 -6.67 -0.33
C LYS A 75 -0.33 -6.69 -0.26
N LYS A 76 0.25 -6.11 0.80
CA LYS A 76 1.71 -6.02 0.97
C LYS A 76 2.44 -7.36 0.78
N PRO A 77 2.01 -8.50 1.36
CA PRO A 77 2.69 -9.78 1.18
C PRO A 77 2.73 -10.23 -0.29
N LYS A 78 1.64 -10.02 -1.03
CA LYS A 78 1.56 -10.36 -2.46
C LYS A 78 2.54 -9.53 -3.29
N TRP A 79 2.57 -8.23 -3.09
CA TRP A 79 3.49 -7.33 -3.81
C TRP A 79 4.95 -7.64 -3.51
N ALA A 80 5.28 -7.95 -2.25
CA ALA A 80 6.62 -8.37 -1.87
C ALA A 80 7.05 -9.65 -2.59
N GLN A 81 6.15 -10.64 -2.68
CA GLN A 81 6.42 -11.89 -3.38
C GLN A 81 6.59 -11.67 -4.89
N GLU A 82 5.71 -10.91 -5.52
CA GLU A 82 5.80 -10.59 -6.97
C GLU A 82 7.09 -9.84 -7.30
N ALA A 83 7.51 -8.90 -6.46
CA ALA A 83 8.76 -8.17 -6.62
C ALA A 83 9.99 -9.09 -6.52
N ASN A 84 10.00 -9.99 -5.54
CA ASN A 84 11.10 -10.97 -5.37
C ASN A 84 11.20 -11.92 -6.57
N ILE A 85 10.08 -12.41 -7.09
CA ILE A 85 10.04 -13.26 -8.28
C ILE A 85 10.60 -12.50 -9.48
N SER A 86 10.16 -11.26 -9.70
CA SER A 86 10.63 -10.45 -10.81
C SER A 86 12.13 -10.13 -10.72
N LEU A 87 12.64 -9.78 -9.54
CA LEU A 87 14.08 -9.57 -9.31
C LEU A 87 14.90 -10.81 -9.64
N LYS A 88 14.42 -11.98 -9.23
CA LYS A 88 15.07 -13.25 -9.53
C LYS A 88 15.09 -13.51 -11.03
N GLN A 89 13.96 -13.37 -11.71
CA GLN A 89 13.84 -13.60 -13.15
C GLN A 89 14.75 -12.66 -13.96
N LEU A 90 14.81 -11.38 -13.62
CA LEU A 90 15.72 -10.43 -14.27
C LEU A 90 17.19 -10.79 -14.02
N THR A 91 17.52 -11.29 -12.83
CA THR A 91 18.86 -11.71 -12.46
C THR A 91 19.28 -12.96 -13.26
N ASP A 92 18.43 -13.96 -13.27
CA ASP A 92 18.66 -15.23 -14.00
C ASP A 92 18.83 -14.96 -15.50
N LEU A 93 17.96 -14.17 -16.10
CA LEU A 93 18.02 -13.83 -17.52
C LEU A 93 19.30 -13.03 -17.88
N SER A 94 19.70 -12.08 -17.02
CA SER A 94 20.95 -11.33 -17.19
C SER A 94 22.18 -12.26 -17.10
N TYR A 95 22.13 -13.22 -16.19
CA TYR A 95 23.18 -14.22 -16.03
C TYR A 95 23.31 -15.13 -17.27
N ASP A 96 22.18 -15.66 -17.76
CA ASP A 96 22.14 -16.55 -18.92
C ASP A 96 22.65 -15.86 -20.19
N LEU A 97 22.30 -14.61 -20.40
CA LEU A 97 22.83 -13.79 -21.50
C LEU A 97 24.34 -13.54 -21.38
N LYS A 98 24.83 -13.25 -20.18
CA LYS A 98 26.27 -13.01 -19.92
C LYS A 98 27.12 -14.25 -20.21
N ASN A 99 26.57 -15.43 -19.92
CA ASN A 99 27.29 -16.71 -20.05
C ASN A 99 27.01 -17.45 -21.37
N GLY A 100 26.20 -16.87 -22.25
CA GLY A 100 25.87 -17.49 -23.54
C GLY A 100 25.00 -18.74 -23.43
N ASN A 101 24.25 -18.87 -22.31
CA ASN A 101 23.31 -19.98 -22.10
C ASN A 101 22.07 -19.83 -22.96
N ILE A 102 21.80 -18.63 -23.43
CA ILE A 102 20.69 -18.26 -24.29
C ILE A 102 21.20 -17.38 -25.41
N GLU A 103 20.76 -17.63 -26.63
CA GLU A 103 21.10 -16.80 -27.77
C GLU A 103 20.32 -15.47 -27.73
N ASN A 104 20.94 -14.40 -28.26
CA ASN A 104 20.34 -13.07 -28.23
C ASN A 104 18.96 -13.01 -28.90
N GLU A 105 18.76 -13.79 -29.97
CA GLU A 105 17.48 -13.85 -30.71
C GLU A 105 16.39 -14.55 -29.91
N GLU A 106 16.70 -15.65 -29.24
CA GLU A 106 15.79 -16.38 -28.35
C GLU A 106 15.42 -15.55 -27.11
N ALA A 107 16.37 -14.76 -26.63
CA ALA A 107 16.18 -13.95 -25.43
C ALA A 107 15.18 -12.79 -25.61
N VAL A 108 14.90 -12.36 -26.85
CA VAL A 108 14.06 -11.18 -27.12
C VAL A 108 12.68 -11.30 -26.48
N ASP A 109 12.02 -12.43 -26.65
CA ASP A 109 10.68 -12.66 -26.10
C ASP A 109 10.69 -12.76 -24.57
N PHE A 110 11.70 -13.43 -24.01
CA PHE A 110 11.88 -13.52 -22.56
C PHE A 110 12.15 -12.14 -21.95
N ILE A 111 13.01 -11.34 -22.57
CA ILE A 111 13.32 -9.98 -22.13
C ILE A 111 12.07 -9.12 -22.16
N LEU A 112 11.28 -9.17 -23.22
CA LEU A 112 10.05 -8.40 -23.33
C LEU A 112 9.05 -8.77 -22.23
N LYS A 113 8.87 -10.06 -21.97
CA LYS A 113 7.98 -10.57 -20.94
C LYS A 113 8.41 -10.10 -19.54
N GLU A 114 9.68 -10.29 -19.20
CA GLU A 114 10.20 -9.92 -17.87
C GLU A 114 10.20 -8.39 -17.65
N LYS A 115 10.51 -7.61 -18.69
CA LYS A 115 10.41 -6.15 -18.64
C LYS A 115 8.98 -5.70 -18.40
N THR A 116 8.02 -6.25 -19.12
CA THR A 116 6.59 -5.91 -18.95
C THR A 116 6.12 -6.21 -17.53
N GLN A 117 6.48 -7.35 -17.00
CA GLN A 117 6.13 -7.74 -15.63
C GLN A 117 6.81 -6.84 -14.59
N ALA A 118 8.10 -6.54 -14.76
CA ALA A 118 8.83 -5.67 -13.86
C ALA A 118 8.28 -4.24 -13.85
N PHE A 119 7.96 -3.66 -14.99
CA PHE A 119 7.34 -2.34 -15.07
C PHE A 119 5.98 -2.28 -14.38
N LYS A 120 5.16 -3.32 -14.55
CA LYS A 120 3.88 -3.41 -13.84
C LYS A 120 4.07 -3.39 -12.33
N ILE A 121 5.00 -4.17 -11.81
CA ILE A 121 5.30 -4.24 -10.37
C ILE A 121 5.86 -2.90 -9.86
N ILE A 122 6.78 -2.29 -10.60
CA ILE A 122 7.34 -0.98 -10.27
C ILE A 122 6.23 0.07 -10.15
N ASP A 123 5.31 0.13 -11.09
CA ASP A 123 4.20 1.08 -11.08
C ASP A 123 3.26 0.84 -9.88
N GLU A 124 2.93 -0.41 -9.58
CA GLU A 124 2.11 -0.77 -8.42
C GLU A 124 2.79 -0.35 -7.11
N LEU A 125 4.08 -0.64 -6.95
CA LEU A 125 4.85 -0.27 -5.76
C LEU A 125 4.96 1.25 -5.59
N LYS A 126 5.29 1.98 -6.66
CA LYS A 126 5.40 3.45 -6.63
C LYS A 126 4.06 4.10 -6.31
N THR A 127 3.00 3.70 -6.98
CA THR A 127 1.65 4.26 -6.77
C THR A 127 1.20 4.04 -5.32
N ASN A 128 1.40 2.84 -4.77
CA ASN A 128 1.02 2.54 -3.40
C ASN A 128 1.92 3.19 -2.36
N THR A 129 3.20 3.38 -2.65
CA THR A 129 4.12 4.13 -1.79
C THR A 129 3.67 5.59 -1.65
N GLU A 130 3.35 6.25 -2.76
CA GLU A 130 2.86 7.64 -2.76
C GLU A 130 1.51 7.75 -2.06
N LEU A 131 0.59 6.83 -2.34
CA LEU A 131 -0.72 6.79 -1.69
C LEU A 131 -0.60 6.62 -0.17
N MET A 132 0.32 5.78 0.32
CA MET A 132 0.52 5.58 1.75
C MET A 132 1.17 6.78 2.43
N ARG A 133 2.14 7.43 1.78
CA ARG A 133 2.72 8.68 2.32
C ARG A 133 1.65 9.76 2.49
N TYR A 134 0.85 9.98 1.46
CA TYR A 134 -0.30 10.89 1.51
C TYR A 134 -1.29 10.50 2.61
N SER A 135 -1.66 9.21 2.67
CA SER A 135 -2.66 8.71 3.62
C SER A 135 -2.20 8.86 5.07
N LEU A 136 -0.94 8.57 5.37
CA LEU A 136 -0.37 8.72 6.71
C LEU A 136 -0.33 10.18 7.16
N GLU A 137 0.08 11.09 6.29
CA GLU A 137 0.13 12.52 6.58
C GLU A 137 -1.28 13.10 6.77
N THR A 138 -2.19 12.82 5.84
CA THR A 138 -3.57 13.32 5.88
C THR A 138 -4.34 12.73 7.07
N PHE A 139 -4.09 11.48 7.44
CA PHE A 139 -4.69 10.86 8.63
C PHE A 139 -4.30 11.62 9.90
N THR A 140 -3.03 11.94 10.06
CA THR A 140 -2.53 12.71 11.20
C THR A 140 -3.23 14.07 11.32
N ASN A 141 -3.50 14.72 10.19
CA ASN A 141 -4.19 16.03 10.15
C ASN A 141 -5.71 15.90 10.41
N THR A 142 -6.32 14.79 10.06
CA THR A 142 -7.76 14.55 10.19
C THR A 142 -8.15 14.00 11.55
N LEU A 143 -7.27 13.23 12.19
CA LEU A 143 -7.52 12.52 13.43
C LEU A 143 -8.06 13.41 14.58
N PRO A 144 -7.50 14.60 14.86
CA PRO A 144 -7.99 15.44 15.97
C PRO A 144 -9.46 15.81 15.86
N THR A 145 -9.96 16.09 14.65
CA THR A 145 -11.38 16.40 14.41
C THR A 145 -12.26 15.19 14.73
N VAL A 146 -11.86 13.99 14.31
CA VAL A 146 -12.60 12.75 14.57
C VAL A 146 -12.57 12.40 16.06
N GLU A 147 -11.42 12.55 16.73
CA GLU A 147 -11.30 12.34 18.18
C GLU A 147 -12.21 13.30 18.97
N ASN A 148 -12.35 14.55 18.53
CA ASN A 148 -13.25 15.50 19.16
C ASN A 148 -14.73 15.07 19.04
N ILE A 149 -15.13 14.51 17.89
CA ILE A 149 -16.48 13.95 17.73
C ILE A 149 -16.70 12.77 18.69
N VAL A 150 -15.74 11.86 18.76
CA VAL A 150 -15.80 10.71 19.66
C VAL A 150 -15.88 11.14 21.12
N LYS A 151 -15.05 12.09 21.55
CA LYS A 151 -15.02 12.61 22.93
C LYS A 151 -16.33 13.26 23.32
N LYS A 152 -16.97 14.03 22.42
CA LYS A 152 -18.30 14.60 22.67
C LYS A 152 -19.37 13.54 22.90
N LEU A 153 -19.26 12.39 22.23
CA LEU A 153 -20.19 11.27 22.37
C LEU A 153 -19.85 10.34 23.54
N ASN A 154 -18.66 10.44 24.13
CA ASN A 154 -18.12 9.52 25.14
C ASN A 154 -17.62 10.23 26.41
N ASN A 155 -18.30 11.28 26.85
CA ASN A 155 -17.98 12.01 28.09
C ASN A 155 -16.51 12.50 28.16
N GLY A 156 -15.93 12.92 27.07
CA GLY A 156 -14.56 13.42 26.98
C GLY A 156 -13.47 12.35 26.84
N ASN A 157 -13.84 11.07 26.73
CA ASN A 157 -12.91 9.95 26.63
C ASN A 157 -12.86 9.36 25.23
N LEU A 158 -11.71 8.75 24.90
CA LEU A 158 -11.57 7.88 23.73
C LEU A 158 -11.78 6.42 24.14
N PRO A 159 -12.47 5.61 23.34
CA PRO A 159 -12.59 4.19 23.59
C PRO A 159 -11.26 3.47 23.41
N GLU A 160 -11.12 2.32 24.04
CA GLU A 160 -10.00 1.41 23.78
C GLU A 160 -10.04 0.96 22.32
N LEU A 161 -8.85 0.87 21.69
CA LEU A 161 -8.75 0.49 20.29
C LEU A 161 -9.03 -0.99 20.09
N ASP A 162 -9.92 -1.29 19.17
CA ASP A 162 -10.10 -2.63 18.64
C ASP A 162 -8.86 -3.09 17.84
N GLN A 163 -8.69 -4.39 17.72
CA GLN A 163 -7.64 -4.98 16.88
C GLN A 163 -8.28 -5.72 15.70
N PRO A 164 -8.73 -4.97 14.67
CA PRO A 164 -9.42 -5.57 13.53
C PRO A 164 -8.49 -6.46 12.74
N GLN A 165 -9.07 -7.54 12.17
CA GLN A 165 -8.32 -8.42 11.27
C GLN A 165 -8.08 -7.73 9.93
N ILE A 166 -6.89 -7.97 9.35
CA ILE A 166 -6.53 -7.48 8.03
C ILE A 166 -7.11 -8.43 6.97
N ARG A 167 -8.37 -8.16 6.57
CA ARG A 167 -9.07 -8.91 5.53
C ARG A 167 -9.82 -7.97 4.59
N LEU A 168 -9.63 -8.18 3.29
CA LEU A 168 -10.46 -7.53 2.29
C LEU A 168 -11.84 -8.20 2.30
N LYS A 169 -12.91 -7.40 2.22
CA LYS A 169 -14.25 -7.95 1.99
C LYS A 169 -14.27 -8.64 0.63
N PRO A 170 -14.85 -9.85 0.51
CA PRO A 170 -15.01 -10.49 -0.79
C PRO A 170 -15.82 -9.56 -1.71
N LYS A 171 -15.38 -9.45 -2.97
CA LYS A 171 -16.16 -8.72 -3.97
C LYS A 171 -17.51 -9.43 -4.10
N LYS A 172 -18.60 -8.70 -3.89
CA LYS A 172 -19.92 -9.18 -4.27
C LYS A 172 -19.95 -9.28 -5.80
N HIS A 173 -20.06 -10.48 -6.32
CA HIS A 173 -20.32 -10.74 -7.74
C HIS A 173 -21.76 -10.39 -8.08
#